data_f206ca74961a19fd12b48ea833d7829b
#
_entry.id   f206ca74961a19fd12b48ea833d7829b
#
_cell.length_a   1.000
_cell.length_b   1.000
_cell.length_c   1.000
_cell.angle_alpha   90.00
_cell.angle_beta   90.00
_cell.angle_gamma   90.00
#
_symmetry.space_group_name_H-M   'P 1'
#
loop_
_entity.id
_entity.type
_entity.pdbx_description
1 polymer ?
#
loop_
_entity_poly.entity_id
_entity_poly.type
_entity_poly.pdbx_seq_one_letter_code
_entity_poly.pdbx_strand_id
1 'polypeptide(L)'
;MISDEFVQREILRLARNTHKSACISTRRISAFYNLPESRIRRQLTTLAEQKKIKLTGWDGRGPRPYSEWANAEDFVNSHADGGDFHVELVD
;
A
#
# COMPACT_ATOMS: atom_id res chain seq x y z
N MET A 1 -5.59 -20.59 1.40
CA MET A 1 -5.75 -19.34 0.60
C MET A 1 -5.43 -18.13 1.46
N ILE A 2 -4.69 -17.18 0.92
CA ILE A 2 -4.30 -15.98 1.67
C ILE A 2 -5.46 -14.98 1.62
N SER A 3 -5.93 -14.55 2.81
CA SER A 3 -7.05 -13.61 2.92
C SER A 3 -6.56 -12.17 2.78
N ASP A 4 -7.50 -11.27 2.47
CA ASP A 4 -7.21 -9.84 2.44
C ASP A 4 -6.79 -9.33 3.82
N GLU A 5 -7.40 -9.87 4.89
CA GLU A 5 -7.04 -9.52 6.26
C GLU A 5 -5.60 -9.90 6.58
N PHE A 6 -5.14 -11.03 6.06
CA PHE A 6 -3.74 -11.43 6.24
C PHE A 6 -2.80 -10.41 5.59
N VAL A 7 -3.11 -9.98 4.36
CA VAL A 7 -2.30 -8.99 3.65
C VAL A 7 -2.27 -7.68 4.43
N GLN A 8 -3.43 -7.23 4.92
CA GLN A 8 -3.52 -6.01 5.73
C GLN A 8 -2.66 -6.09 6.98
N ARG A 9 -2.72 -7.21 7.71
CA ARG A 9 -1.90 -7.41 8.90
C ARG A 9 -0.41 -7.42 8.58
N GLU A 10 -0.05 -8.00 7.44
CA GLU A 10 1.36 -8.05 7.02
C GLU A 10 1.89 -6.66 6.71
N ILE A 11 1.10 -5.83 6.04
CA ILE A 11 1.46 -4.44 5.77
C ILE A 11 1.67 -3.67 7.08
N LEU A 12 0.72 -3.81 8.02
CA LEU A 12 0.81 -3.14 9.31
C LEU A 12 2.01 -3.63 10.11
N ARG A 13 2.31 -4.94 10.05
CA ARG A 13 3.47 -5.50 10.74
C ARG A 13 4.78 -4.92 10.19
N LEU A 14 4.90 -4.83 8.88
CA LEU A 14 6.11 -4.26 8.25
C LEU A 14 6.32 -2.81 8.67
N ALA A 15 5.25 -2.02 8.66
CA ALA A 15 5.34 -0.62 9.09
C ALA A 15 5.68 -0.52 10.57
N ARG A 16 5.12 -1.38 11.40
CA ARG A 16 5.37 -1.39 12.85
C ARG A 16 6.83 -1.73 13.16
N ASN A 17 7.41 -2.65 12.39
CA ASN A 17 8.79 -3.10 12.58
C ASN A 17 9.82 -2.06 12.13
N THR A 18 9.39 -1.02 11.41
CA THR A 18 10.27 0.04 10.90
C THR A 18 9.89 1.40 11.47
N HIS A 19 9.62 1.46 12.78
CA HIS A 19 9.34 2.69 13.52
C HIS A 19 8.11 3.43 12.98
N LYS A 20 7.03 2.69 12.71
CA LYS A 20 5.73 3.18 12.25
C LYS A 20 5.70 3.65 10.80
N SER A 21 6.78 3.53 10.05
CA SER A 21 6.76 3.85 8.63
C SER A 21 7.62 2.88 7.83
N ALA A 22 7.21 2.58 6.61
CA ALA A 22 7.93 1.66 5.75
C ALA A 22 7.65 1.96 4.28
N CYS A 23 8.62 1.62 3.43
CA CYS A 23 8.38 1.50 2.00
C CYS A 23 7.87 0.08 1.75
N ILE A 24 6.67 -0.03 1.20
CA ILE A 24 6.05 -1.31 0.88
C ILE A 24 6.17 -1.54 -0.62
N SER A 25 6.87 -2.61 -1.00
CA SER A 25 6.95 -3.00 -2.41
C SER A 25 5.82 -3.98 -2.71
N THR A 26 4.83 -3.52 -3.48
CA THR A 26 3.72 -4.39 -3.89
C THR A 26 4.21 -5.51 -4.77
N ARG A 27 5.23 -5.25 -5.59
CA ARG A 27 5.84 -6.27 -6.44
C ARG A 27 6.46 -7.39 -5.62
N ARG A 28 7.18 -7.04 -4.55
CA ARG A 28 7.83 -8.04 -3.69
C ARG A 28 6.81 -8.88 -2.94
N ILE A 29 5.78 -8.25 -2.38
CA ILE A 29 4.71 -8.98 -1.67
C ILE A 29 3.96 -9.87 -2.65
N SER A 30 3.65 -9.36 -3.83
CA SER A 30 2.98 -10.10 -4.89
C SER A 30 3.77 -11.37 -5.24
N ALA A 31 5.07 -11.24 -5.44
CA ALA A 31 5.92 -12.38 -5.78
C ALA A 31 6.01 -13.38 -4.63
N PHE A 32 6.14 -12.89 -3.40
CA PHE A 32 6.32 -13.73 -2.22
C PHE A 32 5.09 -14.61 -1.96
N TYR A 33 3.88 -14.02 -2.09
CA TYR A 33 2.64 -14.73 -1.80
C TYR A 33 1.91 -15.21 -3.05
N ASN A 34 2.46 -14.97 -4.23
CA ASN A 34 1.83 -15.33 -5.52
C ASN A 34 0.43 -14.71 -5.66
N LEU A 35 0.34 -13.41 -5.37
CA LEU A 35 -0.89 -12.64 -5.48
C LEU A 35 -0.72 -11.53 -6.52
N PRO A 36 -1.82 -11.09 -7.19
CA PRO A 36 -1.73 -9.94 -8.09
C PRO A 36 -1.33 -8.66 -7.34
N GLU A 37 -0.51 -7.83 -7.96
CA GLU A 37 -0.11 -6.55 -7.35
C GLU A 37 -1.31 -5.66 -7.07
N SER A 38 -2.32 -5.69 -7.95
CA SER A 38 -3.54 -4.90 -7.76
C SER A 38 -4.26 -5.26 -6.46
N ARG A 39 -4.20 -6.52 -6.06
CA ARG A 39 -4.80 -6.96 -4.80
C ARG A 39 -4.07 -6.37 -3.60
N ILE A 40 -2.73 -6.30 -3.68
CA ILE A 40 -1.93 -5.68 -2.60
C ILE A 40 -2.24 -4.20 -2.52
N ARG A 41 -2.30 -3.49 -3.66
CA ARG A 41 -2.62 -2.06 -3.68
C ARG A 41 -4.02 -1.80 -3.13
N ARG A 42 -4.97 -2.70 -3.40
CA ARG A 42 -6.33 -2.56 -2.86
C ARG A 42 -6.33 -2.63 -1.33
N GLN A 43 -5.51 -3.50 -0.76
CA GLN A 43 -5.42 -3.59 0.69
C GLN A 43 -4.76 -2.35 1.30
N LEU A 44 -3.79 -1.76 0.60
CA LEU A 44 -3.23 -0.49 1.01
C LEU A 44 -4.29 0.61 1.02
N THR A 45 -5.13 0.70 -0.04
CA THR A 45 -6.20 1.70 -0.08
C THR A 45 -7.24 1.47 1.00
N THR A 46 -7.58 0.21 1.27
CA THR A 46 -8.53 -0.12 2.34
C THR A 46 -8.03 0.39 3.70
N LEU A 47 -6.76 0.15 4.00
CA LEU A 47 -6.17 0.63 5.25
C LEU A 47 -6.14 2.16 5.32
N ALA A 48 -5.88 2.82 4.21
CA ALA A 48 -5.88 4.28 4.14
C ALA A 48 -7.28 4.84 4.35
N GLU A 49 -8.29 4.21 3.75
CA GLU A 49 -9.70 4.61 3.92
C GLU A 49 -10.18 4.41 5.35
N GLN A 50 -9.68 3.37 6.02
CA GLN A 50 -9.98 3.12 7.43
C GLN A 50 -9.16 4.01 8.37
N LYS A 51 -8.30 4.88 7.82
CA LYS A 51 -7.44 5.80 8.55
C LYS A 51 -6.47 5.08 9.49
N LYS A 52 -6.07 3.87 9.14
CA LYS A 52 -5.06 3.11 9.88
C LYS A 52 -3.65 3.46 9.43
N ILE A 53 -3.51 3.93 8.20
CA ILE A 53 -2.23 4.34 7.63
C ILE A 53 -2.37 5.63 6.85
N LYS A 54 -1.25 6.35 6.72
CA LYS A 54 -1.07 7.41 5.75
C LYS A 54 -0.33 6.80 4.57
N LEU A 55 -0.92 6.88 3.40
CA LEU A 55 -0.42 6.20 2.21
C LEU A 55 0.04 7.23 1.18
N THR A 56 1.24 7.04 0.65
CA THR A 56 1.81 7.89 -0.40
C THR A 56 2.27 7.01 -1.55
N GLY A 57 1.83 7.34 -2.76
CA GLY A 57 2.31 6.69 -3.97
C GLY A 57 3.06 7.70 -4.84
N TRP A 58 3.50 7.26 -6.00
CA TRP A 58 4.21 8.10 -6.97
C TRP A 58 3.53 7.95 -8.32
N ASP A 59 3.27 9.06 -9.01
CA ASP A 59 2.57 9.07 -10.30
C ASP A 59 3.42 9.59 -11.46
N GLY A 60 4.74 9.62 -11.27
CA GLY A 60 5.66 10.16 -12.29
C GLY A 60 5.96 11.64 -12.11
N ARG A 61 5.24 12.32 -11.22
CA ARG A 61 5.46 13.74 -10.89
C ARG A 61 6.10 13.92 -9.52
N GLY A 62 6.25 12.83 -8.78
CA GLY A 62 6.77 12.84 -7.42
C GLY A 62 5.81 12.21 -6.44
N PRO A 63 6.09 12.31 -5.14
CA PRO A 63 5.22 11.71 -4.12
C PRO A 63 3.84 12.38 -4.13
N ARG A 64 2.81 11.56 -3.99
CA ARG A 64 1.43 12.01 -4.01
C ARG A 64 0.65 11.29 -2.94
N PRO A 65 0.21 12.00 -1.89
CA PRO A 65 -0.59 11.38 -0.82
C PRO A 65 -1.87 10.76 -1.38
N TYR A 66 -2.31 9.68 -0.77
CA TYR A 66 -3.52 8.98 -1.20
C TYR A 66 -4.73 9.92 -1.28
N SER A 67 -4.82 10.87 -0.36
CA SER A 67 -5.93 11.83 -0.31
C SER A 67 -6.05 12.72 -1.57
N GLU A 68 -4.99 12.81 -2.36
CA GLU A 68 -4.97 13.62 -3.58
C GLU A 68 -5.34 12.82 -4.83
N TRP A 69 -5.51 11.49 -4.71
CA TRP A 69 -5.93 10.66 -5.84
C TRP A 69 -7.44 10.80 -6.03
N ALA A 70 -7.90 10.70 -7.27
CA ALA A 70 -9.30 10.91 -7.60
C ALA A 70 -10.21 9.90 -6.88
N ASN A 71 -9.76 8.64 -6.81
CA ASN A 71 -10.51 7.58 -6.13
C ASN A 71 -9.59 6.38 -5.91
N ALA A 72 -10.08 5.40 -5.12
CA ALA A 72 -9.33 4.19 -4.83
C ALA A 72 -9.00 3.37 -6.08
N GLU A 73 -9.90 3.35 -7.06
CA GLU A 73 -9.69 2.59 -8.29
C GLU A 73 -8.53 3.15 -9.09
N ASP A 74 -8.43 4.47 -9.20
CA ASP A 74 -7.30 5.11 -9.87
C ASP A 74 -5.99 4.76 -9.18
N PHE A 75 -5.98 4.76 -7.85
CA PHE A 75 -4.79 4.40 -7.08
C PHE A 75 -4.40 2.94 -7.33
N VAL A 76 -5.38 2.03 -7.26
CA VAL A 76 -5.16 0.58 -7.44
C VAL A 76 -4.57 0.30 -8.83
N ASN A 77 -5.02 1.01 -9.84
CA ASN A 77 -4.59 0.81 -11.22
C ASN A 77 -3.38 1.66 -11.61
N SER A 78 -2.84 2.44 -10.68
CA SER A 78 -1.69 3.30 -10.98
C SER A 78 -0.44 2.47 -11.22
N HIS A 79 0.46 3.02 -12.04
CA HIS A 79 1.79 2.47 -12.24
C HIS A 79 2.77 3.26 -11.37
N ALA A 80 2.86 2.87 -10.10
CA ALA A 80 3.85 3.47 -9.23
C ALA A 80 5.25 3.02 -9.65
N ASP A 81 6.20 3.93 -9.62
CA ASP A 81 7.58 3.62 -9.95
C ASP A 81 8.11 2.50 -9.05
N GLY A 82 8.52 1.38 -9.65
CA GLY A 82 9.03 0.23 -8.93
C GLY A 82 8.01 -0.49 -8.07
N GLY A 83 6.76 -0.04 -8.06
CA GLY A 83 5.71 -0.63 -7.23
C GLY A 83 5.85 -0.31 -5.74
N ASP A 84 6.61 0.73 -5.39
CA ASP A 84 6.85 1.09 -4.00
C ASP A 84 5.85 2.15 -3.53
N PHE A 85 5.37 1.95 -2.31
CA PHE A 85 4.46 2.89 -1.65
C PHE A 85 4.98 3.17 -0.24
N HIS A 86 4.88 4.43 0.18
CA HIS A 86 5.23 4.79 1.56
C HIS A 86 4.01 4.65 2.45
N VAL A 87 4.17 3.93 3.54
CA VAL A 87 3.12 3.65 4.51
C VAL A 87 3.58 4.15 5.87
N GLU A 88 2.75 4.96 6.53
CA GLU A 88 3.00 5.45 7.88
C GLU A 88 1.80 5.09 8.74
N LEU A 89 2.05 4.47 9.90
CA LEU A 89 0.97 4.13 10.82
C LEU A 89 0.37 5.38 11.44
N VAL A 90 -0.96 5.38 11.56
CA VAL A 90 -1.69 6.44 12.25
C VAL A 90 -1.97 5.96 13.68
N ASP A 91 -1.58 6.79 14.63
CA ASP A 91 -1.84 6.50 16.05
C ASP A 91 -3.26 6.88 16.45
#